data_8675dc619c5c153d1c7dd0fc952e8069
#
_entry.id   8675dc619c5c153d1c7dd0fc952e8069
#
_cell.length_a   1.000
_cell.length_b   1.000
_cell.length_c   1.000
_cell.angle_alpha   90.00
_cell.angle_beta   90.00
_cell.angle_gamma   90.00
#
_symmetry.space_group_name_H-M   'P 1'
#
loop_
_entity.id
_entity.type
_entity.pdbx_description
1 polymer ?
#
loop_
_entity_poly.entity_id
_entity_poly.type
_entity_poly.pdbx_seq_one_letter_code
_entity_poly.pdbx_strand_id
1 'polypeptide(L)'
;MRTNMLHYAANKLGRSVLGSALLFCVCASVLAEKHRENTHEWHYLGGDSEHTRYNTSDQIDAANFTDLEEAWVWDGASFNAQSGRSTPSYINGVLYTVAGPRRHVVAIDPKSGETLWSYREPHTARYQYSMRKDYGKGVTYAEIDGRGVIYITSPGFFLTALDAETGRPLAGFGEKVPVKGFPNTGVVDLLKDLGHPYDPYEGLKLETGYITASSPPIVVDGVIVVGNSHEQGYNQSRRENIPGDILGYDARTGEFLWKFN
;
A
#
# COMPACT_ATOMS: atom_id res chain seq x y z
N MET A 1 -23.26 32.93 63.30
CA MET A 1 -21.98 33.15 62.64
C MET A 1 -21.47 31.83 62.01
N ARG A 2 -22.25 31.17 61.17
CA ARG A 2 -21.89 29.92 60.44
C ARG A 2 -22.84 29.71 59.25
N THR A 3 -22.81 30.60 58.24
CA THR A 3 -23.63 30.37 57.01
C THR A 3 -23.04 30.93 55.74
N ASN A 4 -21.79 31.42 55.74
CA ASN A 4 -21.22 32.06 54.54
C ASN A 4 -20.01 31.37 53.94
N MET A 5 -19.68 30.10 54.28
CA MET A 5 -18.54 29.36 53.71
C MET A 5 -18.91 28.30 52.69
N LEU A 6 -20.18 27.98 52.50
CA LEU A 6 -20.61 26.93 51.60
C LEU A 6 -20.94 27.42 50.13
N HIS A 7 -21.12 28.74 49.95
CA HIS A 7 -21.43 29.27 48.63
C HIS A 7 -20.21 29.62 47.74
N TYR A 8 -19.01 29.68 48.33
CA TYR A 8 -17.81 30.06 47.56
C TYR A 8 -17.10 28.85 46.91
N ALA A 9 -17.33 27.64 47.37
CA ALA A 9 -16.72 26.42 46.83
C ALA A 9 -17.46 25.86 45.59
N ALA A 10 -18.78 26.11 45.48
CA ALA A 10 -19.57 25.59 44.36
C ALA A 10 -19.32 26.34 43.02
N ASN A 11 -18.92 27.61 43.10
CA ASN A 11 -18.68 28.41 41.88
C ASN A 11 -17.32 28.22 41.24
N LYS A 12 -16.34 27.60 41.92
CA LYS A 12 -15.03 27.29 41.32
C LYS A 12 -14.99 25.94 40.61
N LEU A 13 -15.79 24.96 41.07
CA LEU A 13 -15.86 23.66 40.38
C LEU A 13 -16.66 23.73 39.06
N GLY A 14 -17.69 24.57 38.96
CA GLY A 14 -18.49 24.72 37.75
C GLY A 14 -17.76 25.36 36.59
N ARG A 15 -16.77 26.22 36.84
CA ARG A 15 -16.01 26.92 35.80
C ARG A 15 -14.87 26.07 35.19
N SER A 16 -14.28 25.14 35.95
CA SER A 16 -13.22 24.30 35.44
C SER A 16 -13.74 23.12 34.62
N VAL A 17 -14.94 22.61 34.92
CA VAL A 17 -15.56 21.51 34.17
C VAL A 17 -16.09 21.99 32.81
N LEU A 18 -16.64 23.20 32.70
CA LEU A 18 -17.08 23.76 31.44
C LEU A 18 -15.88 24.12 30.51
N GLY A 19 -14.77 24.58 31.06
CA GLY A 19 -13.57 24.88 30.27
C GLY A 19 -12.92 23.62 29.67
N SER A 20 -12.89 22.53 30.46
CA SER A 20 -12.33 21.24 29.98
C SER A 20 -13.23 20.56 28.95
N ALA A 21 -14.55 20.65 29.09
CA ALA A 21 -15.48 20.09 28.11
C ALA A 21 -15.46 20.83 26.77
N LEU A 22 -15.29 22.18 26.77
CA LEU A 22 -15.13 22.96 25.55
C LEU A 22 -13.80 22.69 24.87
N LEU A 23 -12.71 22.49 25.62
CA LEU A 23 -11.41 22.17 25.02
C LEU A 23 -11.41 20.78 24.39
N PHE A 24 -12.10 19.80 24.98
CA PHE A 24 -12.24 18.46 24.42
C PHE A 24 -13.12 18.43 23.15
N CYS A 25 -14.19 19.23 23.10
CA CYS A 25 -15.01 19.34 21.88
C CYS A 25 -14.29 20.02 20.74
N VAL A 26 -13.47 21.05 20.99
CA VAL A 26 -12.70 21.74 19.97
C VAL A 26 -11.58 20.84 19.43
N CYS A 27 -10.90 20.06 20.28
CA CYS A 27 -9.90 19.09 19.81
C CYS A 27 -10.53 17.95 19.00
N ALA A 28 -11.71 17.46 19.38
CA ALA A 28 -12.42 16.43 18.65
C ALA A 28 -12.91 16.90 17.27
N SER A 29 -13.35 18.16 17.15
CA SER A 29 -13.74 18.74 15.87
C SER A 29 -12.54 19.00 14.96
N VAL A 30 -11.41 19.44 15.48
CA VAL A 30 -10.17 19.63 14.71
C VAL A 30 -9.59 18.29 14.23
N LEU A 31 -9.68 17.23 15.02
CA LEU A 31 -9.27 15.88 14.60
C LEU A 31 -10.24 15.27 13.58
N ALA A 32 -11.54 15.55 13.69
CA ALA A 32 -12.54 15.13 12.71
C ALA A 32 -12.43 15.91 11.39
N GLU A 33 -12.03 17.17 11.45
CA GLU A 33 -11.83 18.02 10.28
C GLU A 33 -10.55 17.62 9.50
N LYS A 34 -9.50 17.20 10.20
CA LYS A 34 -8.26 16.72 9.57
C LYS A 34 -8.44 15.39 8.81
N HIS A 35 -9.46 14.61 9.12
CA HIS A 35 -9.85 13.42 8.37
C HIS A 35 -10.80 13.70 7.19
N ARG A 36 -11.30 14.92 7.04
CA ARG A 36 -12.18 15.32 5.93
C ARG A 36 -11.48 16.01 4.76
N GLU A 37 -10.20 16.31 4.88
CA GLU A 37 -9.52 17.22 3.93
C GLU A 37 -9.05 16.57 2.62
N ASN A 38 -9.28 15.27 2.34
CA ASN A 38 -8.84 14.66 1.07
C ASN A 38 -9.91 13.75 0.43
N THR A 39 -11.10 14.30 0.23
CA THR A 39 -12.23 13.59 -0.40
C THR A 39 -12.04 13.30 -1.90
N HIS A 40 -10.95 13.74 -2.51
CA HIS A 40 -10.67 13.58 -3.93
C HIS A 40 -9.55 12.56 -4.22
N GLU A 41 -8.88 12.06 -3.20
CA GLU A 41 -7.82 11.09 -3.35
C GLU A 41 -8.36 9.66 -3.44
N TRP A 42 -7.54 8.76 -4.00
CA TRP A 42 -7.86 7.34 -4.16
C TRP A 42 -6.73 6.49 -3.60
N HIS A 43 -6.78 6.22 -2.30
CA HIS A 43 -5.70 5.56 -1.55
C HIS A 43 -5.70 4.04 -1.66
N TYR A 44 -6.86 3.42 -1.79
CA TYR A 44 -7.04 1.98 -1.77
C TYR A 44 -7.62 1.49 -3.10
N LEU A 45 -7.61 0.18 -3.33
CA LEU A 45 -8.25 -0.43 -4.51
C LEU A 45 -9.73 -0.03 -4.65
N GLY A 46 -10.40 0.18 -3.54
CA GLY A 46 -11.80 0.62 -3.47
C GLY A 46 -11.98 2.11 -3.19
N GLY A 47 -10.95 2.93 -3.31
CA GLY A 47 -10.95 4.37 -3.07
C GLY A 47 -10.58 4.73 -1.64
N ASP A 48 -11.36 4.32 -0.69
CA ASP A 48 -11.23 4.54 0.75
C ASP A 48 -10.99 3.22 1.52
N SER A 49 -10.81 3.31 2.83
CA SER A 49 -10.64 2.15 3.72
C SER A 49 -11.85 1.23 3.79
N GLU A 50 -13.03 1.73 3.48
CA GLU A 50 -14.29 0.99 3.48
C GLU A 50 -14.60 0.37 2.11
N HIS A 51 -13.76 0.63 1.10
CA HIS A 51 -13.93 0.16 -0.27
C HIS A 51 -15.25 0.58 -0.89
N THR A 52 -15.72 1.79 -0.62
CA THR A 52 -17.02 2.30 -1.09
C THR A 52 -17.07 2.49 -2.61
N ARG A 53 -15.89 2.67 -3.25
CA ARG A 53 -15.73 2.99 -4.68
C ARG A 53 -16.49 4.26 -5.07
N TYR A 54 -16.65 5.15 -4.13
CA TYR A 54 -17.34 6.41 -4.29
C TYR A 54 -16.37 7.58 -4.13
N ASN A 55 -16.44 8.53 -5.05
CA ASN A 55 -15.73 9.81 -4.96
C ASN A 55 -16.77 10.91 -4.78
N THR A 56 -16.51 11.82 -3.85
CA THR A 56 -17.42 12.93 -3.54
C THR A 56 -17.27 14.13 -4.47
N SER A 57 -16.37 14.06 -5.46
CA SER A 57 -16.23 15.12 -6.48
C SER A 57 -17.51 15.24 -7.30
N ASP A 58 -17.97 16.46 -7.49
CA ASP A 58 -19.21 16.82 -8.17
C ASP A 58 -19.01 17.65 -9.44
N GLN A 59 -17.76 17.75 -9.90
CA GLN A 59 -17.40 18.52 -11.10
C GLN A 59 -17.94 17.91 -12.40
N ILE A 60 -18.20 16.60 -12.39
CA ILE A 60 -18.77 15.88 -13.52
C ILE A 60 -20.16 15.40 -13.13
N ASP A 61 -21.17 15.82 -13.90
CA ASP A 61 -22.57 15.47 -13.71
C ASP A 61 -23.24 15.10 -15.04
N ALA A 62 -24.54 14.82 -15.00
CA ALA A 62 -25.31 14.44 -16.19
C ALA A 62 -25.40 15.57 -17.23
N ALA A 63 -25.17 16.82 -16.86
CA ALA A 63 -25.27 17.97 -17.76
C ALA A 63 -23.98 18.18 -18.57
N ASN A 64 -22.82 17.82 -18.01
CA ASN A 64 -21.52 18.04 -18.64
C ASN A 64 -20.75 16.76 -19.03
N PHE A 65 -21.29 15.58 -18.69
CA PHE A 65 -20.63 14.32 -18.99
C PHE A 65 -20.33 14.12 -20.49
N THR A 66 -21.20 14.61 -21.37
CA THR A 66 -21.02 14.50 -22.82
C THR A 66 -19.98 15.45 -23.39
N ASP A 67 -19.53 16.44 -22.60
CA ASP A 67 -18.56 17.46 -23.00
C ASP A 67 -17.12 17.07 -22.60
N LEU A 68 -16.96 15.88 -21.99
CA LEU A 68 -15.64 15.38 -21.61
C LEU A 68 -14.81 15.04 -22.83
N GLU A 69 -13.58 15.54 -22.83
CA GLU A 69 -12.56 15.23 -23.84
C GLU A 69 -11.40 14.45 -23.19
N GLU A 70 -10.73 13.63 -23.97
CA GLU A 70 -9.53 12.92 -23.53
C GLU A 70 -8.38 13.94 -23.36
N ALA A 71 -7.90 14.10 -22.14
CA ALA A 71 -6.80 15.01 -21.84
C ALA A 71 -5.44 14.42 -22.28
N TRP A 72 -5.24 13.14 -22.05
CA TRP A 72 -4.04 12.38 -22.44
C TRP A 72 -4.27 10.87 -22.31
N VAL A 73 -3.42 10.13 -22.99
CA VAL A 73 -3.33 8.66 -22.86
C VAL A 73 -1.93 8.28 -22.41
N TRP A 74 -1.82 7.54 -21.31
CA TRP A 74 -0.56 6.97 -20.87
C TRP A 74 -0.35 5.61 -21.55
N ASP A 75 0.71 5.50 -22.35
CA ASP A 75 1.05 4.26 -23.05
C ASP A 75 1.99 3.38 -22.23
N GLY A 76 1.49 2.23 -21.79
CA GLY A 76 2.24 1.22 -21.04
C GLY A 76 3.09 0.29 -21.94
N ALA A 77 3.15 0.48 -23.25
CA ALA A 77 3.86 -0.43 -24.18
C ALA A 77 5.35 -0.55 -23.86
N SER A 78 6.00 0.53 -23.42
CA SER A 78 7.41 0.52 -22.98
C SER A 78 7.67 -0.38 -21.75
N PHE A 79 6.63 -0.76 -21.02
CA PHE A 79 6.66 -1.69 -19.90
C PHE A 79 6.17 -3.10 -20.28
N ASN A 80 5.94 -3.37 -21.58
CA ASN A 80 5.29 -4.58 -22.09
C ASN A 80 3.90 -4.82 -21.47
N ALA A 81 3.18 -3.76 -21.13
CA ALA A 81 1.82 -3.85 -20.65
C ALA A 81 0.88 -4.19 -21.80
N GLN A 82 0.26 -5.38 -21.76
CA GLN A 82 -0.70 -5.83 -22.78
C GLN A 82 -2.14 -5.55 -22.35
N SER A 83 -2.39 -5.40 -21.07
CA SER A 83 -3.70 -5.07 -20.52
C SER A 83 -3.55 -4.37 -19.18
N GLY A 84 -4.35 -3.34 -18.94
CA GLY A 84 -4.46 -2.69 -17.65
C GLY A 84 -5.24 -3.56 -16.66
N ARG A 85 -4.59 -4.02 -15.58
CA ARG A 85 -5.24 -4.79 -14.48
C ARG A 85 -5.06 -4.11 -13.13
N SER A 86 -4.35 -3.00 -13.14
CA SER A 86 -4.08 -2.19 -11.95
C SER A 86 -5.20 -1.18 -11.74
N THR A 87 -5.56 -0.96 -10.50
CA THR A 87 -6.32 0.22 -10.10
C THR A 87 -5.30 1.29 -9.72
N PRO A 88 -5.26 2.42 -10.41
CA PRO A 88 -4.38 3.52 -10.04
C PRO A 88 -4.78 4.11 -8.69
N SER A 89 -3.80 4.54 -7.91
CA SER A 89 -4.00 5.35 -6.71
C SER A 89 -3.65 6.80 -7.02
N TYR A 90 -4.48 7.73 -6.57
CA TYR A 90 -4.21 9.17 -6.69
C TYR A 90 -3.99 9.76 -5.31
N ILE A 91 -2.77 10.19 -5.03
CA ILE A 91 -2.35 10.61 -3.69
C ILE A 91 -1.37 11.76 -3.81
N ASN A 92 -1.60 12.84 -3.06
CA ASN A 92 -0.73 14.01 -3.02
C ASN A 92 -0.38 14.56 -4.42
N GLY A 93 -1.36 14.56 -5.34
CA GLY A 93 -1.17 15.09 -6.68
C GLY A 93 -0.40 14.19 -7.65
N VAL A 94 -0.18 12.93 -7.31
CA VAL A 94 0.52 11.94 -8.15
C VAL A 94 -0.36 10.72 -8.38
N LEU A 95 -0.37 10.20 -9.61
CA LEU A 95 -0.98 8.91 -9.95
C LEU A 95 0.07 7.80 -9.83
N TYR A 96 -0.22 6.79 -9.02
CA TYR A 96 0.60 5.59 -8.91
C TYR A 96 -0.12 4.40 -9.52
N THR A 97 0.55 3.66 -10.36
CA THR A 97 0.00 2.45 -10.99
C THR A 97 1.05 1.36 -11.12
N VAL A 98 0.61 0.20 -11.59
CA VAL A 98 1.46 -0.95 -11.86
C VAL A 98 1.30 -1.35 -13.33
N ALA A 99 2.41 -1.55 -14.03
CA ALA A 99 2.41 -1.86 -15.44
C ALA A 99 3.28 -3.06 -15.80
N GLY A 100 2.80 -3.86 -16.73
CA GLY A 100 3.51 -4.95 -17.37
C GLY A 100 3.83 -6.15 -16.49
N PRO A 101 4.46 -7.18 -17.09
CA PRO A 101 4.70 -8.47 -16.43
C PRO A 101 5.70 -8.39 -15.27
N ARG A 102 6.49 -7.33 -15.20
CA ARG A 102 7.42 -7.11 -14.09
C ARG A 102 6.84 -6.27 -12.98
N ARG A 103 5.54 -5.94 -13.07
CA ARG A 103 4.87 -5.05 -12.12
C ARG A 103 5.68 -3.80 -11.85
N HIS A 104 6.07 -3.10 -12.92
CA HIS A 104 6.70 -1.80 -12.74
C HIS A 104 5.77 -0.91 -11.95
N VAL A 105 6.26 -0.37 -10.85
CA VAL A 105 5.58 0.74 -10.18
C VAL A 105 5.88 1.98 -10.98
N VAL A 106 4.86 2.72 -11.33
CA VAL A 106 4.96 3.94 -12.14
C VAL A 106 4.26 5.08 -11.43
N ALA A 107 4.94 6.20 -11.28
CA ALA A 107 4.36 7.47 -10.86
C ALA A 107 4.17 8.35 -12.08
N ILE A 108 2.99 8.93 -12.21
CA ILE A 108 2.54 9.71 -13.37
C ILE A 108 2.04 11.06 -12.90
N ASP A 109 2.42 12.12 -13.59
CA ASP A 109 1.81 13.42 -13.42
C ASP A 109 0.38 13.40 -13.96
N PRO A 110 -0.66 13.59 -13.15
CA PRO A 110 -2.04 13.53 -13.60
C PRO A 110 -2.44 14.68 -14.55
N LYS A 111 -1.66 15.74 -14.62
CA LYS A 111 -1.96 16.87 -15.50
C LYS A 111 -1.47 16.65 -16.93
N SER A 112 -0.29 16.03 -17.07
CA SER A 112 0.37 15.84 -18.37
C SER A 112 0.35 14.41 -18.87
N GLY A 113 0.14 13.41 -17.98
CA GLY A 113 0.33 11.99 -18.29
C GLY A 113 1.80 11.58 -18.37
N GLU A 114 2.75 12.45 -18.01
CA GLU A 114 4.17 12.15 -18.05
C GLU A 114 4.58 11.20 -16.91
N THR A 115 5.45 10.24 -17.21
CA THR A 115 6.04 9.36 -16.20
C THR A 115 7.09 10.14 -15.40
N LEU A 116 6.84 10.31 -14.11
CA LEU A 116 7.77 10.97 -13.18
C LEU A 116 8.93 10.05 -12.81
N TRP A 117 8.61 8.83 -12.45
CA TRP A 117 9.59 7.78 -12.18
C TRP A 117 8.98 6.39 -12.37
N SER A 118 9.83 5.38 -12.47
CA SER A 118 9.42 3.98 -12.45
C SER A 118 10.40 3.11 -11.70
N TYR A 119 9.89 2.06 -11.06
CA TYR A 119 10.67 1.03 -10.38
C TYR A 119 10.27 -0.36 -10.87
N ARG A 120 11.21 -1.27 -10.93
CA ARG A 120 10.97 -2.70 -11.22
C ARG A 120 11.87 -3.58 -10.37
N GLU A 121 11.37 -4.76 -9.99
CA GLU A 121 12.25 -5.75 -9.38
C GLU A 121 13.33 -6.23 -10.37
N PRO A 122 14.51 -6.64 -9.89
CA PRO A 122 15.51 -7.31 -10.70
C PRO A 122 15.00 -8.61 -11.31
N HIS A 123 15.57 -9.01 -12.43
CA HIS A 123 15.24 -10.30 -13.04
C HIS A 123 15.89 -11.44 -12.22
N THR A 124 15.08 -12.28 -11.61
CA THR A 124 15.48 -13.41 -10.79
C THR A 124 14.88 -14.70 -11.33
N ALA A 125 15.39 -15.86 -10.88
CA ALA A 125 14.77 -17.15 -11.15
C ALA A 125 13.31 -17.18 -10.64
N ARG A 126 13.06 -16.62 -9.46
CA ARG A 126 11.69 -16.51 -8.93
C ARG A 126 10.77 -15.72 -9.87
N TYR A 127 11.23 -14.58 -10.38
CA TYR A 127 10.48 -13.84 -11.38
C TYR A 127 10.25 -14.68 -12.64
N GLN A 128 11.28 -15.34 -13.14
CA GLN A 128 11.19 -16.13 -14.37
C GLN A 128 10.10 -17.20 -14.31
N TYR A 129 9.99 -17.88 -13.18
CA TYR A 129 9.03 -18.96 -12.97
C TYR A 129 7.70 -18.51 -12.34
N SER A 130 7.56 -17.25 -12.00
CA SER A 130 6.29 -16.72 -11.48
C SER A 130 5.17 -16.86 -12.51
N MET A 131 4.07 -17.48 -12.11
CA MET A 131 2.96 -17.78 -13.02
C MET A 131 2.01 -16.60 -13.24
N ARG A 132 1.96 -15.64 -12.33
CA ARG A 132 1.05 -14.48 -12.39
C ARG A 132 1.79 -13.15 -12.46
N LYS A 133 2.72 -13.05 -13.36
CA LYS A 133 3.54 -11.83 -13.54
C LYS A 133 2.69 -10.60 -13.81
N ASP A 134 1.74 -10.71 -14.75
CA ASP A 134 0.90 -9.61 -15.26
C ASP A 134 -0.29 -9.25 -14.34
N TYR A 135 -0.38 -9.80 -13.14
CA TYR A 135 -1.55 -9.65 -12.28
C TYR A 135 -1.35 -8.62 -11.15
N GLY A 136 -0.49 -7.63 -11.33
CA GLY A 136 -0.37 -6.54 -10.37
C GLY A 136 -1.65 -5.69 -10.32
N LYS A 137 -2.29 -5.59 -9.14
CA LYS A 137 -3.57 -4.88 -8.98
C LYS A 137 -3.40 -3.44 -8.52
N GLY A 138 -2.23 -3.04 -8.09
CA GLY A 138 -1.95 -1.70 -7.59
C GLY A 138 -0.79 -1.67 -6.60
N VAL A 139 -0.66 -0.55 -5.94
CA VAL A 139 0.32 -0.30 -4.89
C VAL A 139 -0.39 0.11 -3.60
N THR A 140 0.34 0.13 -2.50
CA THR A 140 -0.12 0.73 -1.24
C THR A 140 0.74 1.93 -0.92
N TYR A 141 0.11 3.01 -0.51
CA TYR A 141 0.77 4.19 0.02
C TYR A 141 0.56 4.27 1.52
N ALA A 142 1.59 4.67 2.24
CA ALA A 142 1.46 5.09 3.63
C ALA A 142 2.42 6.25 3.92
N GLU A 143 2.07 7.07 4.89
CA GLU A 143 2.96 8.08 5.42
C GLU A 143 3.70 7.52 6.64
N ILE A 144 5.02 7.43 6.56
CA ILE A 144 5.90 6.93 7.61
C ILE A 144 6.86 8.05 8.00
N ASP A 145 6.76 8.50 9.24
CA ASP A 145 7.57 9.61 9.79
C ASP A 145 7.54 10.89 8.93
N GLY A 146 6.34 11.24 8.41
CA GLY A 146 6.16 12.41 7.54
C GLY A 146 6.69 12.24 6.13
N ARG A 147 6.98 11.02 5.71
CA ARG A 147 7.46 10.68 4.37
C ARG A 147 6.52 9.70 3.68
N GLY A 148 6.13 10.01 2.46
CA GLY A 148 5.33 9.09 1.63
C GLY A 148 6.15 7.87 1.21
N VAL A 149 5.59 6.68 1.42
CA VAL A 149 6.20 5.40 1.07
C VAL A 149 5.23 4.58 0.24
N ILE A 150 5.71 4.02 -0.86
CA ILE A 150 4.97 3.08 -1.71
C ILE A 150 5.43 1.66 -1.41
N TYR A 151 4.48 0.78 -1.11
CA TYR A 151 4.73 -0.64 -0.91
C TYR A 151 4.14 -1.46 -2.06
N ILE A 152 4.90 -2.45 -2.50
CA ILE A 152 4.46 -3.40 -3.53
C ILE A 152 4.98 -4.80 -3.24
N THR A 153 4.12 -5.78 -3.48
CA THR A 153 4.54 -7.18 -3.58
C THR A 153 4.87 -7.50 -5.03
N SER A 154 6.12 -7.87 -5.26
CA SER A 154 6.62 -8.13 -6.61
C SER A 154 6.24 -9.52 -7.13
N PRO A 155 6.39 -9.79 -8.45
CA PRO A 155 6.17 -11.12 -9.01
C PRO A 155 7.06 -12.20 -8.40
N GLY A 156 8.28 -11.85 -7.98
CA GLY A 156 9.20 -12.76 -7.29
C GLY A 156 8.89 -12.96 -5.82
N PHE A 157 7.78 -12.43 -5.33
CA PHE A 157 7.36 -12.51 -3.93
C PHE A 157 8.35 -11.84 -2.98
N PHE A 158 8.72 -10.63 -3.32
CA PHE A 158 9.43 -9.69 -2.45
C PHE A 158 8.50 -8.53 -2.09
N LEU A 159 8.57 -8.08 -0.86
CA LEU A 159 7.95 -6.82 -0.44
C LEU A 159 8.97 -5.71 -0.63
N THR A 160 8.63 -4.72 -1.42
CA THR A 160 9.48 -3.56 -1.67
C THR A 160 8.84 -2.30 -1.13
N ALA A 161 9.63 -1.49 -0.43
CA ALA A 161 9.27 -0.15 0.01
C ALA A 161 10.07 0.86 -0.82
N LEU A 162 9.36 1.81 -1.42
CA LEU A 162 9.91 2.86 -2.25
C LEU A 162 9.57 4.23 -1.67
N ASP A 163 10.50 5.14 -1.72
CA ASP A 163 10.21 6.54 -1.51
C ASP A 163 9.22 7.05 -2.58
N ALA A 164 8.10 7.60 -2.15
CA ALA A 164 7.02 7.97 -3.06
C ALA A 164 7.38 9.12 -4.01
N GLU A 165 8.30 9.99 -3.63
CA GLU A 165 8.74 11.13 -4.44
C GLU A 165 9.72 10.69 -5.54
N THR A 166 10.60 9.74 -5.24
CA THR A 166 11.73 9.41 -6.12
C THR A 166 11.68 8.02 -6.73
N GLY A 167 10.82 7.12 -6.25
CA GLY A 167 10.77 5.72 -6.64
C GLY A 167 12.00 4.89 -6.21
N ARG A 168 12.86 5.44 -5.37
CA ARG A 168 14.05 4.74 -4.88
C ARG A 168 13.72 3.82 -3.71
N PRO A 169 14.37 2.65 -3.62
CA PRO A 169 14.25 1.78 -2.45
C PRO A 169 14.51 2.52 -1.15
N LEU A 170 13.60 2.35 -0.18
CA LEU A 170 13.64 3.07 1.09
C LEU A 170 14.82 2.63 1.93
N ALA A 171 15.69 3.58 2.29
CA ALA A 171 16.84 3.31 3.16
C ALA A 171 16.36 2.87 4.56
N GLY A 172 16.99 1.84 5.12
CA GLY A 172 16.65 1.31 6.44
C GLY A 172 15.46 0.36 6.47
N PHE A 173 14.79 0.12 5.34
CA PHE A 173 13.74 -0.88 5.23
C PHE A 173 14.30 -2.22 4.72
N GLY A 174 13.94 -3.30 5.40
CA GLY A 174 14.32 -4.66 5.03
C GLY A 174 15.80 -4.98 5.22
N GLU A 175 16.20 -6.11 4.71
CA GLU A 175 17.56 -6.63 4.77
C GLU A 175 18.18 -6.70 3.36
N LYS A 176 19.50 -6.83 3.32
CA LYS A 176 20.18 -7.14 2.06
C LYS A 176 19.70 -8.50 1.55
N VAL A 177 19.02 -8.50 0.43
CA VAL A 177 18.68 -9.73 -0.29
C VAL A 177 19.90 -10.16 -1.10
N PRO A 178 20.49 -11.32 -0.84
CA PRO A 178 21.73 -11.75 -1.47
C PRO A 178 21.52 -12.30 -2.91
N VAL A 179 20.62 -11.65 -3.65
CA VAL A 179 20.35 -11.94 -5.07
C VAL A 179 20.89 -10.80 -5.91
N LYS A 180 21.62 -11.13 -6.96
CA LYS A 180 22.23 -10.14 -7.85
C LYS A 180 21.19 -9.19 -8.42
N GLY A 181 21.47 -7.91 -8.31
CA GLY A 181 20.62 -6.84 -8.85
C GLY A 181 19.65 -6.22 -7.86
N PHE A 182 19.42 -6.83 -6.69
CA PHE A 182 18.66 -6.18 -5.62
C PHE A 182 19.47 -5.07 -4.95
N PRO A 183 18.81 -3.99 -4.55
CA PRO A 183 19.45 -2.97 -3.72
C PRO A 183 19.81 -3.55 -2.35
N ASN A 184 20.70 -2.86 -1.63
CA ASN A 184 21.08 -3.28 -0.28
C ASN A 184 20.02 -2.96 0.80
N THR A 185 18.92 -2.35 0.42
CA THR A 185 17.85 -1.88 1.30
C THR A 185 16.54 -1.74 0.52
N GLY A 186 15.43 -1.54 1.22
CA GLY A 186 14.12 -1.31 0.62
C GLY A 186 13.37 -2.58 0.23
N VAL A 187 13.88 -3.77 0.60
CA VAL A 187 13.31 -5.05 0.17
C VAL A 187 13.31 -6.07 1.30
N VAL A 188 12.22 -6.81 1.42
CA VAL A 188 12.06 -7.98 2.30
C VAL A 188 11.79 -9.21 1.44
N ASP A 189 12.47 -10.31 1.73
CA ASP A 189 12.19 -11.60 1.13
C ASP A 189 11.06 -12.32 1.89
N LEU A 190 9.85 -12.28 1.34
CA LEU A 190 8.67 -12.83 1.99
C LEU A 190 8.70 -14.35 2.14
N LEU A 191 9.45 -15.07 1.28
CA LEU A 191 9.59 -16.53 1.41
C LEU A 191 10.35 -16.93 2.66
N LYS A 192 11.29 -16.12 3.11
CA LYS A 192 12.09 -16.36 4.32
C LYS A 192 11.19 -16.59 5.54
N ASP A 193 10.10 -15.82 5.66
CA ASP A 193 9.26 -15.79 6.86
C ASP A 193 8.07 -16.77 6.80
N LEU A 194 7.89 -17.47 5.67
CA LEU A 194 6.88 -18.52 5.55
C LEU A 194 7.24 -19.80 6.31
N GLY A 195 8.50 -19.94 6.76
CA GLY A 195 8.94 -21.07 7.56
C GLY A 195 9.11 -22.37 6.77
N HIS A 196 9.19 -22.30 5.46
CA HIS A 196 9.51 -23.45 4.62
C HIS A 196 11.02 -23.64 4.50
N PRO A 197 11.51 -24.89 4.53
CA PRO A 197 12.89 -25.18 4.17
C PRO A 197 13.05 -24.95 2.67
N TYR A 198 13.63 -23.83 2.30
CA TYR A 198 13.94 -23.50 0.93
C TYR A 198 15.32 -22.86 0.86
N ASP A 199 15.99 -23.05 -0.27
CA ASP A 199 17.17 -22.27 -0.59
C ASP A 199 16.73 -20.83 -0.86
N PRO A 200 17.25 -19.82 -0.15
CA PRO A 200 16.85 -18.44 -0.34
C PRO A 200 17.13 -17.90 -1.75
N TYR A 201 17.93 -18.61 -2.55
CA TYR A 201 18.32 -18.23 -3.91
C TYR A 201 17.73 -19.11 -4.99
N GLU A 202 17.76 -20.41 -4.79
CA GLU A 202 17.12 -21.36 -5.70
C GLU A 202 15.62 -21.42 -5.43
N GLY A 203 15.24 -20.97 -4.25
CA GLY A 203 13.85 -20.86 -3.87
C GLY A 203 13.22 -22.23 -3.67
N LEU A 204 11.93 -22.22 -3.42
CA LEU A 204 11.10 -23.35 -3.73
C LEU A 204 11.38 -23.72 -5.18
N LYS A 205 11.46 -25.00 -5.48
CA LYS A 205 11.44 -25.44 -6.88
C LYS A 205 10.21 -24.81 -7.50
N LEU A 206 10.40 -23.65 -8.09
CA LEU A 206 9.32 -22.81 -8.67
C LEU A 206 8.58 -23.56 -9.77
N GLU A 207 9.25 -24.56 -10.35
CA GLU A 207 8.67 -25.58 -11.22
C GLU A 207 7.60 -26.41 -10.53
N THR A 208 7.66 -26.54 -9.22
CA THR A 208 6.77 -27.38 -8.41
C THR A 208 6.05 -26.66 -7.29
N GLY A 209 6.42 -25.43 -6.95
CA GLY A 209 5.78 -24.59 -5.95
C GLY A 209 5.17 -23.34 -6.58
N TYR A 210 3.95 -23.02 -6.26
CA TYR A 210 3.29 -21.81 -6.70
C TYR A 210 3.10 -20.85 -5.53
N ILE A 211 3.71 -19.70 -5.63
CA ILE A 211 3.48 -18.60 -4.71
C ILE A 211 3.28 -17.31 -5.47
N THR A 212 2.30 -16.55 -5.08
CA THR A 212 2.03 -15.24 -5.65
C THR A 212 1.31 -14.34 -4.66
N ALA A 213 1.51 -13.06 -4.79
CA ALA A 213 0.62 -12.04 -4.25
C ALA A 213 0.36 -11.06 -5.38
N SER A 214 -0.86 -10.95 -5.85
CA SER A 214 -1.24 -10.02 -6.91
C SER A 214 -1.91 -8.77 -6.37
N SER A 215 -2.47 -8.84 -5.18
CA SER A 215 -3.01 -7.68 -4.47
C SER A 215 -1.89 -6.86 -3.85
N PRO A 216 -2.02 -5.54 -3.81
CA PRO A 216 -1.12 -4.74 -3.00
C PRO A 216 -1.22 -5.17 -1.53
N PRO A 217 -0.16 -5.02 -0.73
CA PRO A 217 -0.28 -5.13 0.72
C PRO A 217 -1.23 -4.06 1.25
N ILE A 218 -1.61 -4.13 2.51
CA ILE A 218 -2.28 -3.03 3.20
C ILE A 218 -1.43 -2.59 4.39
N VAL A 219 -1.53 -1.31 4.76
CA VAL A 219 -0.87 -0.77 5.95
C VAL A 219 -1.93 -0.32 6.94
N VAL A 220 -1.86 -0.87 8.15
CA VAL A 220 -2.78 -0.54 9.24
C VAL A 220 -1.95 -0.37 10.52
N ASP A 221 -2.08 0.77 11.19
CA ASP A 221 -1.39 1.08 12.45
C ASP A 221 0.13 0.79 12.42
N GLY A 222 0.78 1.14 11.32
CA GLY A 222 2.22 0.92 11.15
C GLY A 222 2.62 -0.53 10.82
N VAL A 223 1.66 -1.41 10.55
CA VAL A 223 1.90 -2.80 10.15
C VAL A 223 1.50 -3.00 8.69
N ILE A 224 2.44 -3.53 7.90
CA ILE A 224 2.17 -4.00 6.54
C ILE A 224 1.62 -5.42 6.64
N VAL A 225 0.44 -5.65 6.09
CA VAL A 225 -0.18 -6.97 6.00
C VAL A 225 -0.11 -7.47 4.57
N VAL A 226 0.54 -8.62 4.37
CA VAL A 226 0.73 -9.25 3.07
C VAL A 226 0.09 -10.62 3.07
N GLY A 227 -0.88 -10.82 2.17
CA GLY A 227 -1.40 -12.16 1.87
C GLY A 227 -0.60 -12.81 0.74
N ASN A 228 -0.53 -14.12 0.76
CA ASN A 228 -0.12 -14.88 -0.39
C ASN A 228 -1.28 -15.74 -0.89
N SER A 229 -1.17 -16.23 -2.11
CA SER A 229 -2.08 -17.22 -2.63
C SER A 229 -1.30 -18.38 -3.25
N HIS A 230 -1.84 -19.56 -3.08
CA HIS A 230 -1.39 -20.77 -3.76
C HIS A 230 -2.37 -21.11 -4.88
N GLU A 231 -1.90 -21.88 -5.85
CA GLU A 231 -2.74 -22.31 -6.94
C GLU A 231 -3.76 -23.34 -6.44
N GLN A 232 -5.03 -22.94 -6.39
CA GLN A 232 -6.14 -23.88 -6.23
C GLN A 232 -6.92 -23.91 -7.54
N GLY A 233 -7.05 -25.09 -8.11
CA GLY A 233 -8.02 -25.35 -9.18
C GLY A 233 -7.51 -25.23 -10.61
N TYR A 234 -6.26 -24.84 -10.87
CA TYR A 234 -5.78 -24.67 -12.26
C TYR A 234 -4.82 -25.77 -12.75
N ASN A 235 -4.07 -26.39 -11.92
CA ASN A 235 -3.19 -27.52 -12.23
C ASN A 235 -2.74 -28.19 -10.93
N GLN A 236 -3.65 -28.86 -10.26
CA GLN A 236 -3.36 -29.54 -8.99
C GLN A 236 -2.55 -30.83 -9.19
N SER A 237 -1.57 -30.81 -10.04
CA SER A 237 -0.64 -31.91 -10.17
C SER A 237 0.37 -31.99 -9.01
N ARG A 238 0.24 -31.11 -7.97
CA ARG A 238 1.23 -30.95 -6.92
C ARG A 238 0.64 -31.19 -5.56
N ARG A 239 1.38 -31.97 -4.77
CA ARG A 239 1.07 -32.22 -3.35
C ARG A 239 1.61 -31.13 -2.42
N GLU A 240 2.57 -30.36 -2.89
CA GLU A 240 3.33 -29.40 -2.10
C GLU A 240 2.92 -27.98 -2.50
N ASN A 241 2.06 -27.37 -1.72
CA ASN A 241 1.73 -25.96 -1.84
C ASN A 241 2.35 -25.20 -0.69
N ILE A 242 2.80 -23.98 -0.97
CA ILE A 242 3.12 -23.04 0.08
C ILE A 242 1.82 -22.65 0.77
N PRO A 243 1.76 -22.66 2.10
CA PRO A 243 0.55 -22.22 2.82
C PRO A 243 0.12 -20.81 2.41
N GLY A 244 -1.18 -20.59 2.41
CA GLY A 244 -1.77 -19.28 2.16
C GLY A 244 -1.68 -18.34 3.37
N ASP A 245 -0.57 -18.35 4.10
CA ASP A 245 -0.38 -17.59 5.32
C ASP A 245 -0.43 -16.08 5.07
N ILE A 246 -0.91 -15.34 6.06
CA ILE A 246 -0.86 -13.88 6.07
C ILE A 246 0.33 -13.45 6.91
N LEU A 247 1.15 -12.54 6.38
CA LEU A 247 2.37 -12.06 7.02
C LEU A 247 2.21 -10.61 7.45
N GLY A 248 2.71 -10.27 8.63
CA GLY A 248 2.76 -8.92 9.16
C GLY A 248 4.19 -8.41 9.31
N TYR A 249 4.45 -7.20 8.84
CA TYR A 249 5.75 -6.53 8.91
C TYR A 249 5.63 -5.13 9.45
N ASP A 250 6.64 -4.66 10.16
CA ASP A 250 6.75 -3.26 10.54
C ASP A 250 6.89 -2.38 9.29
N ALA A 251 6.04 -1.35 9.17
CA ALA A 251 6.01 -0.51 7.97
C ALA A 251 7.23 0.39 7.82
N ARG A 252 7.92 0.69 8.91
CA ARG A 252 9.11 1.54 8.90
C ARG A 252 10.37 0.76 8.55
N THR A 253 10.51 -0.44 9.14
CA THR A 253 11.75 -1.21 9.11
C THR A 253 11.70 -2.43 8.21
N GLY A 254 10.51 -2.95 7.89
CA GLY A 254 10.35 -4.22 7.21
C GLY A 254 10.66 -5.43 8.10
N GLU A 255 10.76 -5.24 9.44
CA GLU A 255 10.95 -6.33 10.37
C GLU A 255 9.71 -7.24 10.39
N PHE A 256 9.93 -8.56 10.37
CA PHE A 256 8.86 -9.53 10.50
C PHE A 256 8.27 -9.51 11.91
N LEU A 257 6.97 -9.35 12.01
CA LEU A 257 6.25 -9.26 13.28
C LEU A 257 5.49 -10.52 13.63
N TRP A 258 4.72 -11.03 12.68
CA TRP A 258 3.85 -12.19 12.91
C TRP A 258 3.41 -12.87 11.60
N LYS A 259 2.94 -14.08 11.78
CA LYS A 259 2.32 -14.90 10.73
C LYS A 259 1.00 -15.46 11.24
N PHE A 260 -0.03 -15.38 10.40
CA PHE A 260 -1.33 -16.00 10.63
C PHE A 260 -1.52 -17.15 9.62
N ASN A 261 -1.76 -18.36 10.17
CA ASN A 261 -1.92 -19.60 9.40
C ASN A 261 -3.39 -19.93 9.17
#